data_9f58fe1b1edb9dd7d1ba45e50d70841e
#
_entry.id   9f58fe1b1edb9dd7d1ba45e50d70841e
#
_cell.length_a   1.000
_cell.length_b   1.000
_cell.length_c   1.000
_cell.angle_alpha   90.00
_cell.angle_beta   90.00
_cell.angle_gamma   90.00
#
_symmetry.space_group_name_H-M   'P 1'
#
loop_
_entity.id
_entity.type
_entity.pdbx_description
1 polymer ?
#
loop_
_entity_poly.entity_id
_entity_poly.type
_entity_poly.pdbx_seq_one_letter_code
_entity_poly.pdbx_strand_id
1 'polypeptide(L)'
;MAVHIALHEIGVPFEAKPMSFQRKDMKSPEYLALNPEGAVPMMQIDGRPLTQVAACLFYLAKRYPEAKLLPAGDVETEAQAISWMSFIASGIHPVARLGGEHVANAWAIAERKFGDGEWALGRYSIVDIHLFRLYWRMKHRPNPASGFPRLDGLYARMMARPAVKRTIEIESKIGYELPS
;
A
#
# COMPACT_ATOMS: atom_id res chain seq x y z
N MET A 1 -1.96 1.07 6.91
CA MET A 1 -1.33 2.21 6.21
C MET A 1 -1.91 2.44 4.80
N ALA A 2 -1.65 1.65 3.75
CA ALA A 2 -2.04 2.03 2.38
C ALA A 2 -3.54 2.35 2.23
N VAL A 3 -4.43 1.47 2.71
CA VAL A 3 -5.88 1.69 2.66
C VAL A 3 -6.29 2.93 3.46
N HIS A 4 -5.68 3.17 4.63
CA HIS A 4 -5.95 4.37 5.44
C HIS A 4 -5.51 5.66 4.73
N ILE A 5 -4.36 5.64 4.05
CA ILE A 5 -3.95 6.79 3.22
C ILE A 5 -5.01 7.10 2.17
N ALA A 6 -5.47 6.09 1.43
CA ALA A 6 -6.51 6.29 0.42
C ALA A 6 -7.82 6.82 1.01
N LEU A 7 -8.26 6.29 2.15
CA LEU A 7 -9.46 6.77 2.86
C LEU A 7 -9.32 8.23 3.33
N HIS A 8 -8.13 8.61 3.82
CA HIS A 8 -7.86 10.00 4.21
C HIS A 8 -7.75 10.94 3.01
N GLU A 9 -7.24 10.47 1.85
CA GLU A 9 -7.26 11.25 0.59
C GLU A 9 -8.69 11.48 0.08
N ILE A 10 -9.55 10.48 0.23
CA ILE A 10 -10.96 10.56 -0.15
C ILE A 10 -11.75 11.45 0.83
N GLY A 11 -11.39 11.44 2.11
CA GLY A 11 -12.06 12.22 3.13
C GLY A 11 -13.36 11.62 3.67
N VAL A 12 -13.63 10.33 3.40
CA VAL A 12 -14.82 9.66 3.94
C VAL A 12 -14.57 9.13 5.36
N PRO A 13 -15.61 9.10 6.23
CA PRO A 13 -15.49 8.50 7.54
C PRO A 13 -15.31 6.98 7.42
N PHE A 14 -14.47 6.42 8.29
CA PHE A 14 -14.26 4.97 8.41
C PHE A 14 -13.89 4.59 9.84
N GLU A 15 -14.16 3.36 10.21
CA GLU A 15 -13.71 2.78 11.47
C GLU A 15 -12.46 1.92 11.22
N ALA A 16 -11.36 2.22 11.91
CA ALA A 16 -10.16 1.40 11.88
C ALA A 16 -10.16 0.42 13.04
N LYS A 17 -10.03 -0.87 12.73
CA LYS A 17 -9.89 -1.96 13.72
C LYS A 17 -8.46 -2.49 13.71
N PRO A 18 -7.62 -2.07 14.68
CA PRO A 18 -6.26 -2.57 14.77
C PRO A 18 -6.22 -4.07 15.06
N MET A 19 -5.36 -4.78 14.36
CA MET A 19 -5.15 -6.22 14.53
C MET A 19 -3.72 -6.47 14.99
N SER A 20 -3.53 -7.25 16.06
CA SER A 20 -2.21 -7.57 16.60
C SER A 20 -1.67 -8.87 16.00
N PHE A 21 -0.46 -8.81 15.44
CA PHE A 21 0.27 -10.00 15.01
C PHE A 21 0.71 -10.87 16.20
N GLN A 22 1.07 -10.24 17.31
CA GLN A 22 1.51 -10.94 18.54
C GLN A 22 0.36 -11.74 19.13
N ARG A 23 -0.84 -11.14 19.23
CA ARG A 23 -2.04 -11.85 19.70
C ARG A 23 -2.64 -12.79 18.66
N LYS A 24 -2.13 -12.76 17.42
CA LYS A 24 -2.66 -13.53 16.28
C LYS A 24 -4.14 -13.26 16.00
N ASP A 25 -4.58 -12.02 16.16
CA ASP A 25 -6.00 -11.63 16.02
C ASP A 25 -6.59 -12.08 14.67
N MET A 26 -5.78 -12.03 13.58
CA MET A 26 -6.19 -12.49 12.25
C MET A 26 -6.30 -14.02 12.11
N LYS A 27 -6.00 -14.76 13.15
CA LYS A 27 -6.18 -16.23 13.21
C LYS A 27 -7.33 -16.63 14.12
N SER A 28 -8.09 -15.67 14.68
CA SER A 28 -9.28 -16.00 15.44
C SER A 28 -10.36 -16.62 14.53
N PRO A 29 -11.21 -17.51 15.06
CA PRO A 29 -12.31 -18.11 14.29
C PRO A 29 -13.22 -17.07 13.64
N GLU A 30 -13.54 -16.00 14.37
CA GLU A 30 -14.40 -14.91 13.92
C GLU A 30 -13.78 -14.17 12.73
N TYR A 31 -12.47 -13.89 12.79
CA TYR A 31 -11.78 -13.25 11.68
C TYR A 31 -11.64 -14.17 10.48
N LEU A 32 -11.30 -15.44 10.69
CA LEU A 32 -11.17 -16.44 9.62
C LEU A 32 -12.48 -16.72 8.91
N ALA A 33 -13.62 -16.62 9.60
CA ALA A 33 -14.94 -16.71 8.98
C ALA A 33 -15.20 -15.58 7.96
N LEU A 34 -14.60 -14.40 8.16
CA LEU A 34 -14.71 -13.27 7.25
C LEU A 34 -13.59 -13.26 6.21
N ASN A 35 -12.39 -13.65 6.60
CA ASN A 35 -11.21 -13.67 5.74
C ASN A 35 -10.41 -14.96 5.95
N PRO A 36 -10.66 -16.01 5.14
CA PRO A 36 -9.96 -17.30 5.27
C PRO A 36 -8.44 -17.20 5.07
N GLU A 37 -7.93 -16.15 4.41
CA GLU A 37 -6.49 -15.92 4.27
C GLU A 37 -5.83 -15.64 5.63
N GLY A 38 -6.59 -15.16 6.62
CA GLY A 38 -6.07 -14.78 7.92
C GLY A 38 -4.97 -13.74 7.82
N ALA A 39 -5.18 -12.74 6.98
CA ALA A 39 -4.23 -11.68 6.65
C ALA A 39 -4.89 -10.29 6.72
N VAL A 40 -4.10 -9.25 6.79
CA VAL A 40 -4.53 -7.84 6.74
C VAL A 40 -3.89 -7.14 5.54
N PRO A 41 -4.61 -6.16 4.94
CA PRO A 41 -5.88 -5.59 5.34
C PRO A 41 -7.08 -6.44 4.92
N MET A 42 -8.18 -6.28 5.67
CA MET A 42 -9.51 -6.62 5.24
C MET A 42 -10.38 -5.36 5.40
N MET A 43 -11.09 -4.95 4.36
CA MET A 43 -12.05 -3.87 4.39
C MET A 43 -13.46 -4.46 4.38
N GLN A 44 -14.34 -3.97 5.24
CA GLN A 44 -15.75 -4.34 5.20
C GLN A 44 -16.57 -3.24 4.51
N ILE A 45 -17.38 -3.62 3.54
CA ILE A 45 -18.23 -2.74 2.75
C ILE A 45 -19.64 -3.28 2.88
N ASP A 46 -20.48 -2.57 3.64
CA ASP A 46 -21.86 -3.01 3.92
C ASP A 46 -21.92 -4.47 4.41
N GLY A 47 -21.02 -4.80 5.35
CA GLY A 47 -20.90 -6.14 5.92
C GLY A 47 -20.16 -7.17 5.08
N ARG A 48 -19.80 -6.86 3.84
CA ARG A 48 -19.08 -7.78 2.93
C ARG A 48 -17.58 -7.55 3.01
N PRO A 49 -16.76 -8.59 3.23
CA PRO A 49 -15.31 -8.44 3.27
C PRO A 49 -14.72 -8.26 1.87
N LEU A 50 -13.74 -7.38 1.77
CA LEU A 50 -12.84 -7.23 0.63
C LEU A 50 -11.41 -7.32 1.13
N THR A 51 -10.65 -8.26 0.62
CA THR A 51 -9.26 -8.53 0.99
C THR A 51 -8.29 -8.07 -0.10
N GLN A 52 -7.00 -8.13 0.18
CA GLN A 52 -5.91 -7.68 -0.68
C GLN A 52 -5.82 -6.15 -0.85
N VAL A 53 -4.64 -5.60 -0.55
CA VAL A 53 -4.39 -4.14 -0.66
C VAL A 53 -4.76 -3.59 -2.03
N ALA A 54 -4.37 -4.32 -3.09
CA ALA A 54 -4.62 -3.90 -4.46
C ALA A 54 -6.12 -3.75 -4.75
N ALA A 55 -6.93 -4.75 -4.34
CA ALA A 55 -8.37 -4.73 -4.53
C ALA A 55 -9.04 -3.62 -3.70
N CYS A 56 -8.64 -3.45 -2.43
CA CYS A 56 -9.17 -2.38 -1.58
C CYS A 56 -8.90 -1.00 -2.18
N LEU A 57 -7.68 -0.76 -2.63
CA LEU A 57 -7.29 0.52 -3.24
C LEU A 57 -8.02 0.77 -4.56
N PHE A 58 -8.13 -0.25 -5.41
CA PHE A 58 -8.85 -0.16 -6.67
C PHE A 58 -10.34 0.13 -6.46
N TYR A 59 -10.97 -0.60 -5.53
CA TYR A 59 -12.36 -0.35 -5.15
C TYR A 59 -12.57 1.10 -4.71
N LEU A 60 -11.73 1.60 -3.80
CA LEU A 60 -11.83 2.97 -3.30
C LEU A 60 -11.68 4.00 -4.42
N ALA A 61 -10.72 3.82 -5.32
CA ALA A 61 -10.50 4.72 -6.44
C ALA A 61 -11.69 4.74 -7.43
N LYS A 62 -12.33 3.59 -7.67
CA LYS A 62 -13.51 3.49 -8.54
C LYS A 62 -14.79 3.97 -7.87
N ARG A 63 -14.92 3.77 -6.55
CA ARG A 63 -16.09 4.18 -5.76
C ARG A 63 -16.15 5.69 -5.53
N TYR A 64 -14.98 6.35 -5.48
CA TYR A 64 -14.82 7.78 -5.21
C TYR A 64 -13.96 8.44 -6.30
N PRO A 65 -14.49 8.52 -7.54
CA PRO A 65 -13.72 9.02 -8.68
C PRO A 65 -13.32 10.50 -8.54
N GLU A 66 -14.05 11.27 -7.74
CA GLU A 66 -13.75 12.67 -7.42
C GLU A 66 -12.42 12.84 -6.68
N ALA A 67 -11.96 11.83 -5.96
CA ALA A 67 -10.66 11.83 -5.29
C ALA A 67 -9.48 11.66 -6.27
N LYS A 68 -9.75 11.32 -7.53
CA LYS A 68 -8.77 11.19 -8.63
C LYS A 68 -7.59 10.27 -8.29
N LEU A 69 -7.85 9.19 -7.54
CA LEU A 69 -6.84 8.22 -7.11
C LEU A 69 -6.50 7.17 -8.18
N LEU A 70 -7.21 7.19 -9.31
CA LEU A 70 -6.88 6.42 -10.51
C LEU A 70 -6.95 7.40 -11.70
N PRO A 71 -5.97 7.37 -12.62
CA PRO A 71 -6.08 8.18 -13.82
C PRO A 71 -7.39 7.91 -14.55
N ALA A 72 -8.13 8.96 -14.89
CA ALA A 72 -9.21 8.83 -15.85
C ALA A 72 -8.58 8.46 -17.18
N GLY A 73 -9.03 7.38 -17.78
CA GLY A 73 -8.44 6.89 -19.00
C GLY A 73 -9.19 5.70 -19.57
N ASP A 74 -8.58 5.16 -20.58
CA ASP A 74 -9.01 3.96 -21.28
C ASP A 74 -8.61 2.68 -20.52
N VAL A 75 -8.95 1.55 -21.10
CA VAL A 75 -8.64 0.21 -20.58
C VAL A 75 -7.14 0.02 -20.40
N GLU A 76 -6.30 0.63 -21.24
CA GLU A 76 -4.85 0.52 -21.15
C GLU A 76 -4.31 1.19 -19.88
N THR A 77 -4.78 2.37 -19.55
CA THR A 77 -4.41 3.08 -18.32
C THR A 77 -4.79 2.29 -17.07
N GLU A 78 -5.99 1.70 -17.03
CA GLU A 78 -6.42 0.83 -15.93
C GLU A 78 -5.56 -0.46 -15.87
N ALA A 79 -5.25 -1.05 -17.03
CA ALA A 79 -4.39 -2.22 -17.12
C ALA A 79 -2.96 -1.95 -16.60
N GLN A 80 -2.39 -0.77 -16.89
CA GLN A 80 -1.10 -0.35 -16.33
C GLN A 80 -1.14 -0.21 -14.80
N ALA A 81 -2.24 0.33 -14.25
CA ALA A 81 -2.42 0.38 -12.80
C ALA A 81 -2.46 -1.03 -12.19
N ILE A 82 -3.23 -1.94 -12.79
CA ILE A 82 -3.33 -3.35 -12.35
C ILE A 82 -1.96 -4.04 -12.46
N SER A 83 -1.21 -3.82 -13.56
CA SER A 83 0.15 -4.34 -13.74
C SER A 83 1.07 -3.90 -12.61
N TRP A 84 1.05 -2.62 -12.25
CA TRP A 84 1.80 -2.11 -11.11
C TRP A 84 1.37 -2.75 -9.78
N MET A 85 0.07 -2.78 -9.52
CA MET A 85 -0.47 -3.33 -8.27
C MET A 85 -0.12 -4.82 -8.11
N SER A 86 -0.18 -5.58 -9.22
CA SER A 86 0.22 -6.99 -9.26
C SER A 86 1.73 -7.15 -9.01
N PHE A 87 2.58 -6.35 -9.66
CA PHE A 87 4.01 -6.37 -9.43
C PHE A 87 4.39 -6.03 -7.98
N ILE A 88 3.74 -5.03 -7.38
CA ILE A 88 3.97 -4.68 -5.97
C ILE A 88 3.58 -5.84 -5.05
N ALA A 89 2.45 -6.49 -5.30
CA ALA A 89 1.93 -7.57 -4.46
C ALA A 89 2.73 -8.86 -4.61
N SER A 90 3.15 -9.23 -5.82
CA SER A 90 3.81 -10.51 -6.11
C SER A 90 5.34 -10.40 -6.23
N GLY A 91 5.87 -9.26 -6.65
CA GLY A 91 7.30 -9.07 -6.89
C GLY A 91 8.03 -8.39 -5.73
N ILE A 92 7.44 -7.35 -5.12
CA ILE A 92 8.11 -6.58 -4.05
C ILE A 92 7.75 -7.13 -2.67
N HIS A 93 6.47 -7.31 -2.39
CA HIS A 93 6.02 -7.65 -1.03
C HIS A 93 6.55 -9.00 -0.52
N PRO A 94 6.54 -10.10 -1.29
CA PRO A 94 7.05 -11.39 -0.81
C PRO A 94 8.55 -11.37 -0.51
N VAL A 95 9.34 -10.73 -1.36
CA VAL A 95 10.81 -10.69 -1.20
C VAL A 95 11.25 -9.86 0.00
N ALA A 96 10.35 -9.02 0.53
CA ALA A 96 10.63 -8.26 1.74
C ALA A 96 11.00 -9.14 2.95
N ARG A 97 10.63 -10.42 2.95
CA ARG A 97 10.98 -11.39 4.01
C ARG A 97 12.32 -12.08 3.76
N LEU A 98 12.81 -12.10 2.52
CA LEU A 98 14.03 -12.78 2.16
C LEU A 98 15.28 -11.95 2.53
N GLY A 99 15.16 -10.61 2.51
CA GLY A 99 16.28 -9.72 2.83
C GLY A 99 17.34 -9.62 1.73
N GLY A 100 18.41 -8.91 2.04
CA GLY A 100 19.63 -8.88 1.23
C GLY A 100 19.42 -8.51 -0.24
N GLU A 101 20.08 -9.23 -1.12
CA GLU A 101 20.10 -9.00 -2.57
C GLU A 101 18.71 -9.13 -3.23
N HIS A 102 17.87 -10.02 -2.74
CA HIS A 102 16.49 -10.16 -3.27
C HIS A 102 15.69 -8.87 -3.13
N VAL A 103 15.81 -8.21 -1.98
CA VAL A 103 15.14 -6.91 -1.73
C VAL A 103 15.74 -5.83 -2.63
N ALA A 104 17.07 -5.75 -2.73
CA ALA A 104 17.74 -4.77 -3.58
C ALA A 104 17.33 -4.93 -5.06
N ASN A 105 17.29 -6.15 -5.56
CA ASN A 105 16.90 -6.44 -6.94
C ASN A 105 15.43 -6.06 -7.22
N ALA A 106 14.50 -6.38 -6.31
CA ALA A 106 13.10 -6.02 -6.47
C ALA A 106 12.91 -4.48 -6.54
N TRP A 107 13.62 -3.74 -5.67
CA TRP A 107 13.57 -2.28 -5.68
C TRP A 107 14.28 -1.68 -6.91
N ALA A 108 15.35 -2.29 -7.39
CA ALA A 108 16.00 -1.87 -8.64
C ALA A 108 15.09 -2.04 -9.86
N ILE A 109 14.25 -3.10 -9.87
CA ILE A 109 13.22 -3.27 -10.91
C ILE A 109 12.14 -2.18 -10.76
N ALA A 110 11.67 -1.91 -9.54
CA ALA A 110 10.71 -0.84 -9.28
C ALA A 110 11.23 0.53 -9.70
N GLU A 111 12.48 0.85 -9.38
CA GLU A 111 13.17 2.09 -9.76
C GLU A 111 13.19 2.29 -11.28
N ARG A 112 13.55 1.24 -12.05
CA ARG A 112 13.54 1.28 -13.51
C ARG A 112 12.12 1.42 -14.07
N LYS A 113 11.16 0.64 -13.52
CA LYS A 113 9.76 0.67 -13.95
C LYS A 113 9.09 2.02 -13.66
N PHE A 114 9.51 2.70 -12.58
CA PHE A 114 8.99 4.01 -12.20
C PHE A 114 9.34 5.08 -13.25
N GLY A 115 10.53 4.99 -13.87
CA GLY A 115 10.96 5.93 -14.90
C GLY A 115 11.24 7.33 -14.33
N ASP A 116 11.26 8.32 -15.20
CA ASP A 116 11.64 9.71 -14.85
C ASP A 116 10.46 10.58 -14.41
N GLY A 117 9.26 10.00 -14.31
CA GLY A 117 8.06 10.70 -13.87
C GLY A 117 8.06 11.01 -12.37
N GLU A 118 7.21 11.95 -11.97
CA GLU A 118 6.98 12.22 -10.54
C GLU A 118 6.14 11.13 -9.86
N TRP A 119 5.29 10.45 -10.63
CA TRP A 119 4.32 9.46 -10.18
C TRP A 119 4.33 8.25 -11.12
N ALA A 120 4.04 7.08 -10.59
CA ALA A 120 4.13 5.81 -11.31
C ALA A 120 3.28 5.74 -12.61
N LEU A 121 2.18 6.48 -12.66
CA LEU A 121 1.27 6.57 -13.80
C LEU A 121 1.19 8.00 -14.38
N GLY A 122 2.27 8.79 -14.23
CA GLY A 122 2.33 10.18 -14.67
C GLY A 122 1.55 11.16 -13.79
N ARG A 123 0.69 10.68 -12.91
CA ARG A 123 -0.06 11.43 -11.91
C ARG A 123 -0.29 10.60 -10.66
N TYR A 124 -0.49 11.28 -9.52
CA TYR A 124 -0.75 10.63 -8.24
C TYR A 124 -1.91 9.64 -8.31
N SER A 125 -1.71 8.45 -7.76
CA SER A 125 -2.66 7.36 -7.85
C SER A 125 -2.53 6.34 -6.70
N ILE A 126 -3.42 5.35 -6.69
CA ILE A 126 -3.34 4.20 -5.79
C ILE A 126 -2.04 3.40 -5.92
N VAL A 127 -1.39 3.45 -7.09
CA VAL A 127 -0.10 2.79 -7.31
C VAL A 127 0.97 3.42 -6.42
N ASP A 128 1.02 4.74 -6.37
CA ASP A 128 1.98 5.48 -5.55
C ASP A 128 1.76 5.24 -4.06
N ILE A 129 0.49 5.15 -3.64
CA ILE A 129 0.11 4.81 -2.25
C ILE A 129 0.63 3.41 -1.89
N HIS A 130 0.40 2.41 -2.76
CA HIS A 130 0.79 1.03 -2.49
C HIS A 130 2.32 0.87 -2.51
N LEU A 131 2.99 1.47 -3.48
CA LEU A 131 4.44 1.46 -3.61
C LEU A 131 5.11 2.16 -2.41
N PHE A 132 4.63 3.36 -2.07
CA PHE A 132 5.10 4.12 -0.91
C PHE A 132 5.03 3.31 0.38
N ARG A 133 3.93 2.64 0.66
CA ARG A 133 3.76 1.85 1.90
C ARG A 133 4.86 0.81 2.05
N LEU A 134 5.23 0.11 0.98
CA LEU A 134 6.29 -0.89 1.04
C LEU A 134 7.68 -0.26 1.09
N TYR A 135 7.88 0.83 0.35
CA TYR A 135 9.13 1.58 0.37
C TYR A 135 9.38 2.23 1.73
N TRP A 136 8.33 2.82 2.34
CA TRP A 136 8.38 3.34 3.71
C TRP A 136 8.84 2.25 4.69
N ARG A 137 8.22 1.06 4.61
CA ARG A 137 8.60 -0.06 5.47
C ARG A 137 10.05 -0.51 5.24
N MET A 138 10.52 -0.53 4.00
CA MET A 138 11.90 -0.86 3.65
C MET A 138 12.87 0.16 4.26
N LYS A 139 12.57 1.46 4.14
CA LYS A 139 13.41 2.55 4.68
C LYS A 139 13.54 2.50 6.21
N HIS A 140 12.57 1.92 6.92
CA HIS A 140 12.58 1.81 8.39
C HIS A 140 13.15 0.49 8.91
N ARG A 141 13.79 -0.30 8.05
CA ARG A 141 14.52 -1.51 8.47
C ARG A 141 15.94 -1.18 8.94
N PRO A 142 16.54 -2.08 9.77
CA PRO A 142 17.95 -2.05 10.05
C PRO A 142 18.73 -2.19 8.78
N ASN A 143 19.44 -1.62 8.13
CA ASN A 143 20.13 -1.77 6.83
C ASN A 143 19.16 -1.70 5.64
N PRO A 144 18.51 -0.56 5.40
CA PRO A 144 17.64 -0.40 4.26
C PRO A 144 18.43 -0.46 2.95
N ALA A 145 17.85 -1.06 1.92
CA ALA A 145 18.41 -0.98 0.58
C ALA A 145 18.40 0.49 0.09
N SER A 146 19.40 0.85 -0.71
CA SER A 146 19.64 2.23 -1.19
C SER A 146 19.97 2.27 -2.68
N GLY A 147 20.12 3.47 -3.23
CA GLY A 147 20.44 3.63 -4.66
C GLY A 147 19.21 3.75 -5.55
N PHE A 148 18.09 4.22 -5.01
CA PHE A 148 16.80 4.36 -5.73
C PHE A 148 16.33 5.82 -5.70
N PRO A 149 16.99 6.74 -6.44
CA PRO A 149 16.74 8.18 -6.33
C PRO A 149 15.32 8.58 -6.75
N ARG A 150 14.70 7.89 -7.72
CA ARG A 150 13.32 8.16 -8.15
C ARG A 150 12.31 7.76 -7.07
N LEU A 151 12.52 6.60 -6.45
CA LEU A 151 11.70 6.13 -5.33
C LEU A 151 11.95 6.95 -4.05
N ASP A 152 13.16 7.46 -3.83
CA ASP A 152 13.43 8.43 -2.75
C ASP A 152 12.68 9.74 -3.02
N GLY A 153 12.60 10.19 -4.27
CA GLY A 153 11.77 11.32 -4.68
C GLY A 153 10.28 11.07 -4.45
N LEU A 154 9.77 9.91 -4.84
CA LEU A 154 8.39 9.48 -4.51
C LEU A 154 8.15 9.50 -3.00
N TYR A 155 9.06 8.92 -2.22
CA TYR A 155 8.97 8.88 -0.76
C TYR A 155 8.84 10.28 -0.17
N ALA A 156 9.67 11.22 -0.59
CA ALA A 156 9.63 12.61 -0.11
C ALA A 156 8.29 13.29 -0.44
N ARG A 157 7.80 13.14 -1.67
CA ARG A 157 6.49 13.68 -2.08
C ARG A 157 5.34 13.07 -1.28
N MET A 158 5.37 11.77 -1.07
CA MET A 158 4.35 11.08 -0.27
C MET A 158 4.37 11.53 1.19
N MET A 159 5.54 11.65 1.82
CA MET A 159 5.69 12.15 3.20
C MET A 159 5.21 13.59 3.37
N ALA A 160 5.21 14.39 2.31
CA ALA A 160 4.67 15.76 2.35
C ALA A 160 3.13 15.81 2.38
N ARG A 161 2.44 14.75 1.94
CA ARG A 161 0.98 14.73 1.82
C ARG A 161 0.26 14.72 3.18
N PRO A 162 -0.78 15.53 3.37
CA PRO A 162 -1.54 15.57 4.62
C PRO A 162 -2.13 14.21 5.02
N ALA A 163 -2.69 13.45 4.07
CA ALA A 163 -3.26 12.13 4.30
C ALA A 163 -2.23 11.11 4.81
N VAL A 164 -0.99 11.17 4.28
CA VAL A 164 0.11 10.31 4.71
C VAL A 164 0.54 10.68 6.14
N LYS A 165 0.75 11.96 6.41
CA LYS A 165 1.11 12.45 7.75
C LYS A 165 0.08 12.05 8.79
N ARG A 166 -1.21 12.26 8.48
CA ARG A 166 -2.31 11.88 9.36
C ARG A 166 -2.35 10.37 9.61
N THR A 167 -2.16 9.56 8.56
CA THR A 167 -2.12 8.10 8.71
C THR A 167 -0.97 7.66 9.62
N ILE A 168 0.23 8.18 9.39
CA ILE A 168 1.41 7.84 10.19
C ILE A 168 1.19 8.28 11.65
N GLU A 169 0.66 9.48 11.88
CA GLU A 169 0.37 9.98 13.24
C GLU A 169 -0.60 9.06 13.99
N ILE A 170 -1.67 8.63 13.35
CA ILE A 170 -2.68 7.76 13.97
C ILE A 170 -2.11 6.36 14.23
N GLU A 171 -1.48 5.76 13.21
CA GLU A 171 -0.98 4.39 13.31
C GLU A 171 0.23 4.27 14.25
N SER A 172 1.09 5.31 14.35
CA SER A 172 2.22 5.31 15.29
C SER A 172 1.79 5.29 16.76
N LYS A 173 0.63 5.86 17.09
CA LYS A 173 0.07 5.81 18.45
C LYS A 173 -0.40 4.41 18.85
N ILE A 174 -0.79 3.60 17.88
CA ILE A 174 -1.18 2.19 18.08
C ILE A 174 0.06 1.30 18.11
N GLY A 175 1.11 1.69 17.41
CA GLY A 175 2.34 0.93 17.18
C GLY A 175 2.26 0.07 15.91
N TYR A 176 3.44 -0.20 15.35
CA TYR A 176 3.58 -1.05 14.17
C TYR A 176 4.12 -2.41 14.59
N GLU A 177 3.25 -3.39 14.68
CA GLU A 177 3.66 -4.78 14.79
C GLU A 177 4.01 -5.30 13.39
N LEU A 178 5.16 -5.95 13.27
CA LEU A 178 5.58 -6.61 12.04
C LEU A 178 5.44 -8.12 12.23
N PRO A 179 4.97 -8.86 11.21
CA PRO A 179 5.01 -10.31 11.26
C PRO A 179 6.46 -10.76 11.36
N SER A 180 6.69 -11.68 12.30
CA SER A 180 7.97 -12.38 12.50
C SER A 180 8.38 -13.18 11.28
#